data_2ea690eb8e06557ccc3b01fd1bb761a1
#
_entry.id   2ea690eb8e06557ccc3b01fd1bb761a1
#
_cell.length_a   1.000
_cell.length_b   1.000
_cell.length_c   1.000
_cell.angle_alpha   90.00
_cell.angle_beta   90.00
_cell.angle_gamma   90.00
#
_symmetry.space_group_name_H-M   'P 1'
#
loop_
_entity.id
_entity.type
_entity.pdbx_description
1 polymer ?
#
loop_
_entity_poly.entity_id
_entity_poly.type
_entity_poly.pdbx_seq_one_letter_code
_entity_poly.pdbx_strand_id
1 'polypeptide(L)'
;LATDTASTDDVLADLDRALGGVADGPELMVLLQATSPLREQGSVDTAIDRMRQAPEAARLVEVTHQALFTGRVAGGWWDPAFPEDTRSQDLPALWYPTGRLYVYRCGAWFGSAATREERALALEAPRDRCINIDHESDFLWAEHVYRRFHSEYVYLEPPSDRPSRH
;
A
#
# COMPACT_ATOMS: atom_id res chain seq x y z
N LEU A 1 15.04 -1.13 16.61
CA LEU A 1 14.17 -0.16 15.90
C LEU A 1 12.68 -0.48 15.97
N ALA A 2 12.27 -1.65 16.37
CA ALA A 2 10.86 -1.98 16.59
C ALA A 2 10.37 -1.35 17.90
N THR A 3 10.17 -0.04 17.89
CA THR A 3 9.50 0.68 18.99
C THR A 3 8.11 1.12 18.49
N ASP A 4 7.17 1.28 19.42
CA ASP A 4 5.80 1.72 19.12
C ASP A 4 5.73 3.12 18.47
N THR A 5 6.87 3.84 18.42
CA THR A 5 6.99 5.19 17.86
C THR A 5 7.80 5.28 16.57
N ALA A 6 8.40 4.17 16.13
CA ALA A 6 9.18 4.16 14.88
C ALA A 6 8.26 4.29 13.68
N SER A 7 8.53 5.26 12.81
CA SER A 7 7.83 5.38 11.54
C SER A 7 8.30 4.31 10.54
N THR A 8 7.48 4.01 9.54
CA THR A 8 7.89 3.13 8.43
C THR A 8 9.14 3.65 7.73
N ASP A 9 9.27 4.97 7.58
CA ASP A 9 10.43 5.60 6.94
C ASP A 9 11.71 5.41 7.75
N ASP A 10 11.64 5.44 9.10
CA ASP A 10 12.78 5.16 9.98
C ASP A 10 13.26 3.71 9.81
N VAL A 11 12.32 2.77 9.72
CA VAL A 11 12.64 1.34 9.52
C VAL A 11 13.28 1.10 8.17
N LEU A 12 12.74 1.71 7.10
CA LEU A 12 13.28 1.60 5.75
C LEU A 12 14.69 2.23 5.64
N ALA A 13 14.91 3.40 6.26
CA ALA A 13 16.22 4.06 6.29
C ALA A 13 17.27 3.24 7.06
N ASP A 14 16.87 2.54 8.12
CA ASP A 14 17.77 1.66 8.85
C ASP A 14 18.12 0.39 8.06
N LEU A 15 17.13 -0.17 7.38
CA LEU A 15 17.33 -1.32 6.52
C LEU A 15 18.26 -0.98 5.34
N ASP A 16 18.08 0.17 4.68
CA ASP A 16 18.97 0.64 3.61
C ASP A 16 20.42 0.74 4.13
N ARG A 17 20.61 1.33 5.30
CA ARG A 17 21.94 1.45 5.94
C ARG A 17 22.54 0.09 6.26
N ALA A 18 21.73 -0.86 6.76
CA ALA A 18 22.19 -2.21 7.09
C ALA A 18 22.56 -3.03 5.85
N LEU A 19 21.98 -2.72 4.69
CA LEU A 19 22.27 -3.36 3.39
C LEU A 19 23.42 -2.72 2.61
N GLY A 20 24.18 -1.80 3.20
CA GLY A 20 25.34 -1.15 2.57
C GLY A 20 25.04 0.26 2.03
N GLY A 21 23.84 0.75 2.21
CA GLY A 21 23.42 2.06 1.72
C GLY A 21 23.23 2.11 0.21
N VAL A 22 23.10 3.35 -0.31
CA VAL A 22 22.79 3.62 -1.73
C VAL A 22 23.86 3.07 -2.71
N ALA A 23 25.12 2.96 -2.27
CA ALA A 23 26.23 2.60 -3.17
C ALA A 23 26.29 1.09 -3.47
N ASP A 24 26.00 0.25 -2.49
CA ASP A 24 26.15 -1.20 -2.56
C ASP A 24 24.84 -1.96 -2.30
N GLY A 25 23.75 -1.23 -2.04
CA GLY A 25 22.43 -1.79 -1.73
C GLY A 25 21.61 -2.19 -2.97
N PRO A 26 20.42 -2.71 -2.76
CA PRO A 26 19.52 -3.06 -3.87
C PRO A 26 19.03 -1.81 -4.63
N GLU A 27 18.77 -1.96 -5.92
CA GLU A 27 18.21 -0.87 -6.75
C GLU A 27 16.81 -0.49 -6.28
N LEU A 28 15.98 -1.48 -5.99
CA LEU A 28 14.58 -1.32 -5.59
C LEU A 28 14.31 -2.04 -4.26
N MET A 29 13.54 -1.40 -3.41
CA MET A 29 13.03 -1.97 -2.17
C MET A 29 11.51 -2.08 -2.24
N VAL A 30 10.97 -3.24 -1.93
CA VAL A 30 9.52 -3.50 -1.91
C VAL A 30 9.04 -3.56 -0.47
N LEU A 31 8.09 -2.71 -0.11
CA LEU A 31 7.43 -2.73 1.18
C LEU A 31 6.04 -3.36 1.04
N LEU A 32 5.82 -4.43 1.79
CA LEU A 32 4.55 -5.14 1.91
C LEU A 32 4.07 -5.05 3.36
N GLN A 33 2.99 -4.31 3.61
CA GLN A 33 2.45 -4.21 4.97
C GLN A 33 1.70 -5.48 5.37
N ALA A 34 1.98 -5.98 6.57
CA ALA A 34 1.37 -7.20 7.10
C ALA A 34 -0.14 -7.04 7.34
N THR A 35 -0.59 -5.82 7.64
CA THR A 35 -2.00 -5.48 7.83
C THR A 35 -2.82 -5.53 6.54
N SER A 36 -2.19 -5.64 5.38
CA SER A 36 -2.85 -5.74 4.07
C SER A 36 -2.46 -7.05 3.37
N PRO A 37 -2.96 -8.21 3.84
CA PRO A 37 -2.46 -9.53 3.45
C PRO A 37 -2.89 -9.98 2.05
N LEU A 38 -3.98 -9.41 1.51
CA LEU A 38 -4.55 -9.85 0.24
C LEU A 38 -3.84 -9.18 -0.94
N ARG A 39 -2.97 -9.91 -1.63
CA ARG A 39 -2.25 -9.44 -2.82
C ARG A 39 -2.51 -10.36 -3.99
N GLU A 40 -2.85 -9.79 -5.13
CA GLU A 40 -3.04 -10.54 -6.36
C GLU A 40 -1.71 -11.11 -6.85
N GLN A 41 -1.78 -12.30 -7.43
CA GLN A 41 -0.61 -12.93 -8.04
C GLN A 41 -0.02 -12.03 -9.14
N GLY A 42 1.30 -11.84 -9.12
CA GLY A 42 2.02 -11.00 -10.09
C GLY A 42 1.96 -9.49 -9.82
N SER A 43 1.24 -9.02 -8.79
CA SER A 43 1.17 -7.57 -8.49
C SER A 43 2.53 -6.97 -8.14
N VAL A 44 3.36 -7.70 -7.41
CA VAL A 44 4.73 -7.28 -7.06
C VAL A 44 5.62 -7.20 -8.29
N ASP A 45 5.58 -8.21 -9.16
CA ASP A 45 6.37 -8.23 -10.40
C ASP A 45 5.97 -7.08 -11.31
N THR A 46 4.66 -6.84 -11.45
CA THR A 46 4.12 -5.70 -12.21
C THR A 46 4.63 -4.37 -11.67
N ALA A 47 4.65 -4.20 -10.34
CA ALA A 47 5.14 -2.97 -9.71
C ALA A 47 6.64 -2.76 -9.96
N ILE A 48 7.45 -3.82 -9.85
CA ILE A 48 8.89 -3.78 -10.11
C ILE A 48 9.16 -3.42 -11.58
N ASP A 49 8.46 -4.06 -12.52
CA ASP A 49 8.63 -3.80 -13.94
C ASP A 49 8.24 -2.36 -14.32
N ARG A 50 7.17 -1.82 -13.73
CA ARG A 50 6.80 -0.42 -13.92
C ARG A 50 7.86 0.56 -13.39
N MET A 51 8.46 0.26 -12.23
CA MET A 51 9.55 1.07 -11.69
C MET A 51 10.81 1.02 -12.57
N ARG A 52 11.11 -0.13 -13.17
CA ARG A 52 12.25 -0.27 -14.12
C ARG A 52 12.02 0.50 -15.40
N GLN A 53 10.78 0.57 -15.89
CA GLN A 53 10.41 1.32 -17.09
C GLN A 53 10.36 2.85 -16.88
N ALA A 54 10.35 3.32 -15.62
CA ALA A 54 10.31 4.73 -15.27
C ALA A 54 11.49 5.09 -14.33
N PRO A 55 12.71 5.25 -14.89
CA PRO A 55 13.90 5.51 -14.09
C PRO A 55 13.85 6.84 -13.32
N GLU A 56 13.01 7.79 -13.77
CA GLU A 56 12.77 9.08 -13.12
C GLU A 56 11.84 8.99 -11.89
N ALA A 57 11.18 7.85 -11.67
CA ALA A 57 10.31 7.67 -10.52
C ALA A 57 11.10 7.28 -9.28
N ALA A 58 10.94 8.02 -8.19
CA ALA A 58 11.56 7.71 -6.91
C ALA A 58 10.82 6.58 -6.17
N ARG A 59 9.52 6.45 -6.39
CA ARG A 59 8.69 5.42 -5.78
C ARG A 59 7.48 5.06 -6.63
N LEU A 60 6.89 3.91 -6.33
CA LEU A 60 5.57 3.50 -6.78
C LEU A 60 4.69 3.25 -5.56
N VAL A 61 3.43 3.70 -5.65
CA VAL A 61 2.40 3.50 -4.62
C VAL A 61 1.23 2.78 -5.25
N GLU A 62 0.84 1.66 -4.67
CA GLU A 62 -0.42 1.04 -5.06
C GLU A 62 -1.59 1.87 -4.51
N VAL A 63 -2.52 2.21 -5.38
CA VAL A 63 -3.65 3.10 -5.07
C VAL A 63 -4.95 2.46 -5.53
N THR A 64 -6.03 2.86 -4.89
CA THR A 64 -7.39 2.59 -5.35
C THR A 64 -8.21 3.86 -5.23
N HIS A 65 -9.44 3.84 -5.76
CA HIS A 65 -10.29 5.01 -5.71
C HIS A 65 -11.71 4.70 -5.24
N GLN A 66 -12.36 5.72 -4.73
CA GLN A 66 -13.76 5.68 -4.32
C GLN A 66 -14.42 7.03 -4.53
N ALA A 67 -15.65 7.04 -5.01
CA ALA A 67 -16.52 8.23 -4.96
C ALA A 67 -17.17 8.30 -3.59
N LEU A 68 -16.93 9.37 -2.85
CA LEU A 68 -17.45 9.58 -1.49
C LEU A 68 -18.06 10.96 -1.34
N PHE A 69 -19.20 11.01 -0.65
CA PHE A 69 -19.77 12.26 -0.15
C PHE A 69 -18.96 12.70 1.08
N THR A 70 -17.99 13.59 0.86
CA THR A 70 -17.09 14.07 1.91
C THR A 70 -17.49 15.46 2.39
N GLY A 71 -17.03 15.83 3.60
CA GLY A 71 -17.24 17.15 4.16
C GLY A 71 -16.48 17.31 5.47
N ARG A 72 -16.77 18.38 6.18
CA ARG A 72 -16.19 18.70 7.47
C ARG A 72 -17.26 18.74 8.55
N VAL A 73 -16.87 18.43 9.77
CA VAL A 73 -17.70 18.64 10.95
C VAL A 73 -17.02 19.66 11.84
N ALA A 74 -17.67 20.80 12.09
CA ALA A 74 -17.17 21.84 12.96
C ALA A 74 -18.28 22.32 13.89
N GLY A 75 -18.07 22.27 15.21
CA GLY A 75 -19.07 22.70 16.18
C GLY A 75 -20.40 21.94 16.12
N GLY A 76 -20.40 20.69 15.66
CA GLY A 76 -21.60 19.87 15.46
C GLY A 76 -22.34 20.09 14.14
N TRP A 77 -21.84 20.99 13.27
CA TRP A 77 -22.40 21.26 11.97
C TRP A 77 -21.66 20.51 10.87
N TRP A 78 -22.43 19.96 9.92
CA TRP A 78 -21.92 19.33 8.71
C TRP A 78 -21.75 20.38 7.59
N ASP A 79 -20.56 20.42 7.00
CA ASP A 79 -20.21 21.27 5.86
C ASP A 79 -19.79 20.36 4.69
N PRO A 80 -20.67 20.11 3.70
CA PRO A 80 -20.37 19.22 2.58
C PRO A 80 -19.35 19.85 1.63
N ALA A 81 -18.45 19.02 1.10
CA ALA A 81 -17.47 19.41 0.07
C ALA A 81 -18.02 19.27 -1.36
N PHE A 82 -19.34 19.15 -1.53
CA PHE A 82 -20.03 18.95 -2.80
C PHE A 82 -21.38 19.72 -2.79
N PRO A 83 -21.92 20.10 -3.96
CA PRO A 83 -23.26 20.70 -4.05
C PRO A 83 -24.38 19.75 -3.55
N GLU A 84 -25.45 20.31 -2.97
CA GLU A 84 -26.52 19.53 -2.33
C GLU A 84 -27.24 18.55 -3.27
N ASP A 85 -27.31 18.85 -4.57
CA ASP A 85 -27.98 18.05 -5.59
C ASP A 85 -27.05 17.07 -6.31
N THR A 86 -25.81 16.89 -5.81
CA THR A 86 -24.83 16.00 -6.42
C THR A 86 -25.27 14.54 -6.34
N ARG A 87 -25.26 13.83 -7.47
CA ARG A 87 -25.48 12.39 -7.51
C ARG A 87 -24.19 11.65 -7.28
N SER A 88 -24.23 10.43 -6.71
CA SER A 88 -23.04 9.63 -6.41
C SER A 88 -22.14 9.35 -7.63
N GLN A 89 -22.74 9.20 -8.81
CA GLN A 89 -22.00 8.99 -10.06
C GLN A 89 -21.30 10.24 -10.61
N ASP A 90 -21.67 11.43 -10.13
CA ASP A 90 -21.09 12.70 -10.56
C ASP A 90 -19.97 13.17 -9.60
N LEU A 91 -19.77 12.45 -8.50
CA LEU A 91 -18.67 12.72 -7.57
C LEU A 91 -17.31 12.39 -8.19
N PRO A 92 -16.31 13.22 -7.96
CA PRO A 92 -14.95 12.90 -8.37
C PRO A 92 -14.43 11.66 -7.61
N ALA A 93 -13.68 10.82 -8.31
CA ALA A 93 -12.98 9.72 -7.67
C ALA A 93 -11.89 10.26 -6.73
N LEU A 94 -11.94 9.86 -5.47
CA LEU A 94 -10.89 10.12 -4.50
C LEU A 94 -9.90 8.97 -4.49
N TRP A 95 -8.65 9.24 -4.86
CA TRP A 95 -7.59 8.27 -4.87
C TRP A 95 -6.88 8.22 -3.53
N TYR A 96 -6.57 7.00 -3.04
CA TYR A 96 -5.86 6.81 -1.79
C TYR A 96 -4.96 5.57 -1.85
N PRO A 97 -3.84 5.55 -1.09
CA PRO A 97 -2.97 4.38 -0.98
C PRO A 97 -3.72 3.18 -0.39
N THR A 98 -3.48 2.00 -0.95
CA THR A 98 -4.09 0.75 -0.45
C THR A 98 -3.44 0.21 0.83
N GLY A 99 -2.22 0.65 1.15
CA GLY A 99 -1.39 0.04 2.20
C GLY A 99 -0.71 -1.27 1.81
N ARG A 100 -1.08 -1.90 0.70
CA ARG A 100 -0.65 -3.27 0.36
C ARG A 100 0.75 -3.35 -0.23
N LEU A 101 1.12 -2.38 -1.11
CA LEU A 101 2.34 -2.45 -1.91
C LEU A 101 2.92 -1.07 -2.17
N TYR A 102 4.20 -0.92 -1.83
CA TYR A 102 5.03 0.22 -2.17
C TYR A 102 6.36 -0.27 -2.74
N VAL A 103 6.89 0.42 -3.72
CA VAL A 103 8.24 0.17 -4.25
C VAL A 103 9.02 1.47 -4.19
N TYR A 104 10.22 1.44 -3.63
CA TYR A 104 11.12 2.57 -3.50
C TYR A 104 12.38 2.33 -4.33
N ARG A 105 12.86 3.36 -5.03
CA ARG A 105 14.18 3.38 -5.63
C ARG A 105 15.17 3.87 -4.59
N CYS A 106 16.02 2.99 -4.09
CA CYS A 106 16.86 3.25 -2.93
C CYS A 106 17.71 4.50 -3.10
N GLY A 107 18.38 4.69 -4.24
CA GLY A 107 19.20 5.86 -4.50
C GLY A 107 18.45 7.20 -4.50
N ALA A 108 17.22 7.22 -4.96
CA ALA A 108 16.40 8.42 -5.01
C ALA A 108 15.72 8.70 -3.66
N TRP A 109 15.29 7.67 -2.94
CA TRP A 109 14.54 7.82 -1.69
C TRP A 109 15.44 8.09 -0.48
N PHE A 110 16.56 7.38 -0.35
CA PHE A 110 17.43 7.45 0.83
C PHE A 110 18.68 8.33 0.62
N GLY A 111 19.06 8.61 -0.62
CA GLY A 111 20.30 9.35 -0.96
C GLY A 111 20.16 10.87 -1.02
N SER A 112 18.98 11.40 -1.10
CA SER A 112 18.70 12.83 -1.06
C SER A 112 17.68 13.11 0.04
N ALA A 113 17.58 14.36 0.49
CA ALA A 113 16.40 14.81 1.24
C ALA A 113 15.20 14.73 0.27
N ALA A 114 14.71 13.51 0.04
CA ALA A 114 13.62 13.22 -0.86
C ALA A 114 12.43 14.07 -0.46
N THR A 115 12.19 15.10 -1.24
CA THR A 115 11.07 16.00 -1.02
C THR A 115 9.82 15.26 -1.45
N ARG A 116 8.69 15.52 -0.77
CA ARG A 116 7.37 15.00 -1.17
C ARG A 116 6.96 15.36 -2.61
N GLU A 117 7.76 16.17 -3.29
CA GLU A 117 7.58 16.62 -4.67
C GLU A 117 8.11 15.62 -5.70
N GLU A 118 8.83 14.58 -5.29
CA GLU A 118 9.31 13.56 -6.20
C GLU A 118 8.13 12.74 -6.75
N ARG A 119 8.16 12.53 -8.07
CA ARG A 119 7.10 11.84 -8.79
C ARG A 119 6.93 10.40 -8.29
N ALA A 120 5.77 10.10 -7.71
CA ALA A 120 5.34 8.75 -7.43
C ALA A 120 4.56 8.19 -8.62
N LEU A 121 4.88 6.98 -9.04
CA LEU A 121 4.01 6.21 -9.93
C LEU A 121 2.82 5.69 -9.14
N ALA A 122 1.64 5.68 -9.77
CA ALA A 122 0.46 5.02 -9.24
C ALA A 122 0.27 3.65 -9.92
N LEU A 123 0.06 2.62 -9.12
CA LEU A 123 -0.42 1.32 -9.57
C LEU A 123 -1.84 1.13 -9.06
N GLU A 124 -2.79 1.12 -9.98
CA GLU A 124 -4.20 0.96 -9.62
C GLU A 124 -4.52 -0.49 -9.25
N ALA A 125 -5.28 -0.67 -8.16
CA ALA A 125 -5.77 -1.96 -7.69
C ALA A 125 -7.30 -1.96 -7.51
N PRO A 126 -7.98 -3.12 -7.69
CA PRO A 126 -9.41 -3.25 -7.47
C PRO A 126 -9.78 -2.94 -6.02
N ARG A 127 -10.71 -2.00 -5.82
CA ARG A 127 -11.11 -1.51 -4.51
C ARG A 127 -11.63 -2.60 -3.58
N ASP A 128 -12.42 -3.50 -4.09
CA ASP A 128 -13.07 -4.58 -3.34
C ASP A 128 -12.09 -5.56 -2.70
N ARG A 129 -10.81 -5.51 -3.12
CA ARG A 129 -9.72 -6.35 -2.65
C ARG A 129 -8.68 -5.59 -1.82
N CYS A 130 -8.82 -4.27 -1.69
CA CYS A 130 -7.90 -3.43 -0.95
C CYS A 130 -8.36 -3.30 0.51
N ILE A 131 -8.01 -4.29 1.34
CA ILE A 131 -8.41 -4.32 2.75
C ILE A 131 -7.16 -4.14 3.60
N ASN A 132 -7.17 -3.10 4.45
CA ASN A 132 -6.23 -2.91 5.54
C ASN A 132 -6.91 -3.33 6.84
N ILE A 133 -6.26 -4.20 7.61
CA ILE A 133 -6.80 -4.79 8.84
C ILE A 133 -6.35 -3.94 10.01
N ASP A 134 -7.20 -3.01 10.43
CA ASP A 134 -7.02 -2.17 11.61
C ASP A 134 -7.95 -2.59 12.76
N HIS A 135 -9.07 -3.26 12.43
CA HIS A 135 -10.09 -3.71 13.36
C HIS A 135 -10.53 -5.16 13.07
N GLU A 136 -11.19 -5.78 14.03
CA GLU A 136 -11.73 -7.14 13.88
C GLU A 136 -12.71 -7.27 12.70
N SER A 137 -13.52 -6.23 12.46
CA SER A 137 -14.43 -6.18 11.29
C SER A 137 -13.69 -6.28 9.97
N ASP A 138 -12.51 -5.66 9.87
CA ASP A 138 -11.70 -5.69 8.65
C ASP A 138 -11.12 -7.08 8.42
N PHE A 139 -10.76 -7.77 9.51
CA PHE A 139 -10.30 -9.16 9.44
C PHE A 139 -11.39 -10.09 8.91
N LEU A 140 -12.62 -9.97 9.43
CA LEU A 140 -13.77 -10.77 8.96
C LEU A 140 -14.06 -10.48 7.49
N TRP A 141 -13.96 -9.22 7.07
CA TRP A 141 -14.11 -8.85 5.66
C TRP A 141 -12.98 -9.41 4.80
N ALA A 142 -11.74 -9.31 5.24
CA ALA A 142 -10.59 -9.88 4.53
C ALA A 142 -10.74 -11.40 4.36
N GLU A 143 -11.18 -12.12 5.40
CA GLU A 143 -11.44 -13.55 5.34
C GLU A 143 -12.54 -13.90 4.31
N HIS A 144 -13.63 -13.12 4.28
CA HIS A 144 -14.71 -13.30 3.30
C HIS A 144 -14.19 -13.11 1.87
N VAL A 145 -13.46 -12.03 1.61
CA VAL A 145 -12.89 -11.74 0.29
C VAL A 145 -11.87 -12.79 -0.11
N TYR A 146 -10.99 -13.22 0.81
CA TYR A 146 -10.04 -14.30 0.56
C TYR A 146 -10.75 -15.58 0.13
N ARG A 147 -11.77 -16.03 0.84
CA ARG A 147 -12.53 -17.24 0.49
C ARG A 147 -13.21 -17.15 -0.87
N ARG A 148 -13.62 -15.95 -1.28
CA ARG A 148 -14.28 -15.70 -2.57
C ARG A 148 -13.32 -15.72 -3.75
N PHE A 149 -12.09 -15.24 -3.55
CA PHE A 149 -11.09 -15.02 -4.61
C PHE A 149 -9.75 -15.72 -4.33
N HIS A 150 -9.72 -16.74 -3.48
CA HIS A 150 -8.46 -17.34 -2.98
C HIS A 150 -7.49 -17.79 -4.07
N SER A 151 -7.98 -18.20 -5.24
CA SER A 151 -7.13 -18.62 -6.37
C SER A 151 -6.39 -17.48 -7.06
N GLU A 152 -6.76 -16.23 -6.76
CA GLU A 152 -6.16 -15.03 -7.36
C GLU A 152 -5.08 -14.41 -6.46
N TYR A 153 -4.98 -14.86 -5.20
CA TYR A 153 -4.02 -14.32 -4.24
C TYR A 153 -2.75 -15.16 -4.15
N VAL A 154 -1.64 -14.47 -3.86
CA VAL A 154 -0.40 -15.15 -3.46
C VAL A 154 -0.55 -15.58 -2.01
N TYR A 155 -0.46 -16.86 -1.76
CA TYR A 155 -0.30 -17.41 -0.42
C TYR A 155 0.87 -18.38 -0.42
N LEU A 156 1.62 -18.35 0.67
CA LEU A 156 2.65 -19.34 0.91
C LEU A 156 1.95 -20.60 1.45
N GLU A 157 2.02 -21.70 0.72
CA GLU A 157 1.64 -22.99 1.30
C GLU A 157 2.49 -23.18 2.57
N PRO A 158 1.89 -23.54 3.71
CA PRO A 158 2.67 -23.87 4.89
C PRO A 158 3.62 -25.01 4.50
N PRO A 159 4.89 -24.97 4.94
CA PRO A 159 5.82 -26.06 4.66
C PRO A 159 5.18 -27.38 5.09
N SER A 160 5.23 -28.37 4.19
CA SER A 160 4.58 -29.67 4.33
C SER A 160 4.97 -30.49 5.57
N ASP A 161 5.94 -30.01 6.35
CA ASP A 161 6.57 -30.67 7.49
C ASP A 161 6.29 -30.03 8.86
N ARG A 162 5.16 -29.36 9.07
CA ARG A 162 4.79 -29.06 10.46
C ARG A 162 4.17 -30.31 11.07
N PRO A 163 4.84 -30.96 12.06
CA PRO A 163 4.23 -32.04 12.81
C PRO A 163 2.96 -31.49 13.47
N SER A 164 1.85 -32.19 13.28
CA SER A 164 0.59 -31.92 13.95
C SER A 164 0.84 -31.84 15.47
N ARG A 165 0.69 -30.64 16.03
CA ARG A 165 0.67 -30.49 17.50
C ARG A 165 -0.62 -31.11 17.99
N HIS A 166 -0.49 -32.28 18.61
CA HIS A 166 -1.52 -32.90 19.44
C HIS A 166 -1.70 -32.14 20.73
#